data_d78aaef5965eebc4bf228ea3f65774bb
#
_entry.id   d78aaef5965eebc4bf228ea3f65774bb
#
_cell.length_a   1.000
_cell.length_b   1.000
_cell.length_c   1.000
_cell.angle_alpha   90.00
_cell.angle_beta   90.00
_cell.angle_gamma   90.00
#
_symmetry.space_group_name_H-M   'P 1'
#
loop_
_entity.id
_entity.type
_entity.pdbx_description
1 polymer ?
#
loop_
_entity_poly.entity_id
_entity_poly.type
_entity_poly.pdbx_seq_one_letter_code
_entity_poly.pdbx_strand_id
1 'polypeptide(L)'
;MAYTLQAILGRSEVLYGASLQGTKLVPLLSGVSMLPLGRAFLEACGAPFLPLTDAGETSLPSTIREICAQLAEGGDVAYVEAEFSGGEGIQASVLFHRGGVHDPPRLATNAINIALQALGVNPPAGSDEFSAVGLGAHRDTEQWLSSAGA
;
A
#
# COMPACT_ATOMS: atom_id res chain seq x y z
N MET A 1 2.74 20.01 6.16
CA MET A 1 1.65 19.24 5.55
C MET A 1 1.82 17.79 5.87
N ALA A 2 0.73 17.11 6.13
CA ALA A 2 0.76 15.70 6.49
C ALA A 2 0.40 14.81 5.30
N TYR A 3 0.98 13.61 5.25
CA TYR A 3 0.64 12.57 4.29
C TYR A 3 0.61 11.24 5.05
N THR A 4 -0.50 10.53 4.97
CA THR A 4 -0.68 9.27 5.68
C THR A 4 -1.34 8.26 4.74
N LEU A 5 -0.69 7.11 4.54
CA LEU A 5 -1.22 6.06 3.67
C LEU A 5 -1.02 4.70 4.32
N GLN A 6 -2.04 3.87 4.23
CA GLN A 6 -1.97 2.45 4.55
C GLN A 6 -2.74 1.72 3.46
N ALA A 7 -2.07 0.87 2.69
CA ALA A 7 -2.67 0.31 1.49
C ALA A 7 -1.96 -0.95 1.01
N ILE A 8 -2.64 -1.70 0.14
CA ILE A 8 -2.04 -2.78 -0.64
C ILE A 8 -1.95 -2.31 -2.09
N LEU A 9 -0.77 -2.44 -2.68
CA LEU A 9 -0.50 -2.08 -4.07
C LEU A 9 -0.23 -3.34 -4.89
N GLY A 10 -0.65 -3.34 -6.14
CA GLY A 10 -0.36 -4.42 -7.07
C GLY A 10 -0.66 -3.99 -8.50
N ARG A 11 -0.22 -4.79 -9.47
CA ARG A 11 -0.59 -4.56 -10.85
C ARG A 11 -2.11 -4.69 -10.98
N SER A 12 -2.70 -3.88 -11.86
CA SER A 12 -4.16 -3.87 -12.00
C SER A 12 -4.72 -5.25 -12.35
N GLU A 13 -4.02 -6.02 -13.18
CA GLU A 13 -4.45 -7.38 -13.55
C GLU A 13 -4.37 -8.36 -12.36
N VAL A 14 -3.47 -8.12 -11.40
CA VAL A 14 -3.34 -8.96 -10.20
C VAL A 14 -4.47 -8.68 -9.21
N LEU A 15 -4.82 -7.40 -9.04
CA LEU A 15 -5.85 -6.99 -8.07
C LEU A 15 -7.26 -6.96 -8.66
N TYR A 16 -7.39 -7.19 -9.97
CA TYR A 16 -8.69 -7.18 -10.63
C TYR A 16 -9.66 -8.16 -9.97
N GLY A 17 -10.82 -7.67 -9.60
CA GLY A 17 -11.83 -8.49 -8.93
C GLY A 17 -11.60 -8.68 -7.44
N ALA A 18 -10.52 -8.14 -6.87
CA ALA A 18 -10.29 -8.23 -5.43
C ALA A 18 -11.40 -7.49 -4.67
N SER A 19 -11.95 -8.14 -3.66
CA SER A 19 -13.02 -7.57 -2.85
C SER A 19 -12.72 -7.83 -1.38
N LEU A 20 -12.56 -6.75 -0.62
CA LEU A 20 -12.29 -6.80 0.82
C LEU A 20 -13.32 -5.94 1.54
N GLN A 21 -13.78 -6.42 2.69
CA GLN A 21 -14.74 -5.67 3.49
C GLN A 21 -14.13 -4.35 3.96
N GLY A 22 -14.86 -3.26 3.74
CA GLY A 22 -14.45 -1.94 4.22
C GLY A 22 -13.52 -1.17 3.30
N THR A 23 -13.21 -1.70 2.12
CA THR A 23 -12.40 -0.98 1.15
C THR A 23 -12.88 -1.27 -0.28
N LYS A 24 -12.26 -0.62 -1.24
CA LYS A 24 -12.57 -0.82 -2.65
C LYS A 24 -11.32 -0.60 -3.48
N LEU A 25 -11.29 -1.21 -4.65
CA LEU A 25 -10.14 -1.10 -5.55
C LEU A 25 -10.11 0.29 -6.19
N VAL A 26 -8.95 0.92 -6.12
CA VAL A 26 -8.72 2.24 -6.70
C VAL A 26 -7.66 2.09 -7.79
N PRO A 27 -8.01 2.33 -9.08
CA PRO A 27 -6.98 2.32 -10.12
C PRO A 27 -6.07 3.55 -9.97
N LEU A 28 -4.78 3.31 -10.11
CA LEU A 28 -3.76 4.35 -10.16
C LEU A 28 -3.25 4.47 -11.60
N LEU A 29 -2.16 5.21 -11.78
CA LEU A 29 -1.51 5.31 -13.08
C LEU A 29 -0.49 4.18 -13.27
N SER A 30 0.07 4.06 -14.46
CA SER A 30 1.13 3.10 -14.81
C SER A 30 0.77 1.63 -14.60
N GLY A 31 -0.53 1.29 -14.70
CA GLY A 31 -0.98 -0.10 -14.60
C GLY A 31 -1.01 -0.67 -13.20
N VAL A 32 -0.97 0.19 -12.19
CA VAL A 32 -1.03 -0.20 -10.78
C VAL A 32 -2.40 0.14 -10.22
N SER A 33 -2.90 -0.71 -9.32
CA SER A 33 -4.11 -0.45 -8.55
C SER A 33 -3.83 -0.55 -7.07
N MET A 34 -4.73 -0.04 -6.26
CA MET A 34 -4.54 0.07 -4.82
C MET A 34 -5.81 -0.34 -4.09
N LEU A 35 -5.63 -1.02 -2.97
CA LEU A 35 -6.68 -1.27 -1.98
C LEU A 35 -6.34 -0.43 -0.75
N PRO A 36 -6.95 0.76 -0.58
CA PRO A 36 -6.68 1.56 0.61
C PRO A 36 -7.24 0.87 1.85
N LEU A 37 -6.43 0.79 2.90
CA LEU A 37 -6.83 0.15 4.15
C LEU A 37 -7.21 1.23 5.16
N GLY A 38 -8.42 1.74 5.02
CA GLY A 38 -8.94 2.80 5.87
C GLY A 38 -9.57 2.27 7.15
N ARG A 39 -10.20 3.18 7.89
CA ARG A 39 -10.77 2.89 9.21
C ARG A 39 -11.76 1.72 9.17
N ALA A 40 -12.66 1.71 8.19
CA ALA A 40 -13.69 0.67 8.11
C ALA A 40 -13.08 -0.72 7.93
N PHE A 41 -12.03 -0.83 7.08
CA PHE A 41 -11.33 -2.08 6.88
C PHE A 41 -10.61 -2.51 8.16
N LEU A 42 -9.89 -1.59 8.79
CA LEU A 42 -9.10 -1.91 9.99
C LEU A 42 -10.01 -2.35 11.14
N GLU A 43 -11.15 -1.71 11.31
CA GLU A 43 -12.13 -2.12 12.33
C GLU A 43 -12.70 -3.50 12.01
N ALA A 44 -13.02 -3.77 10.75
CA ALA A 44 -13.60 -5.05 10.34
C ALA A 44 -12.64 -6.22 10.57
N CYS A 45 -11.34 -6.03 10.39
CA CYS A 45 -10.37 -7.10 10.58
C CYS A 45 -9.62 -7.04 11.92
N GLY A 46 -9.88 -6.02 12.74
CA GLY A 46 -9.23 -5.89 14.05
C GLY A 46 -7.76 -5.50 13.98
N ALA A 47 -7.32 -4.87 12.89
CA ALA A 47 -5.92 -4.49 12.72
C ALA A 47 -5.67 -3.06 13.19
N PRO A 48 -4.46 -2.76 13.70
CA PRO A 48 -4.13 -1.41 14.14
C PRO A 48 -3.88 -0.46 12.96
N PHE A 49 -4.01 0.84 13.24
CA PHE A 49 -3.64 1.90 12.31
C PHE A 49 -2.11 1.97 12.23
N LEU A 50 -1.56 1.97 11.01
CA LEU A 50 -0.11 2.07 10.74
C LEU A 50 0.73 1.18 11.68
N PRO A 51 0.55 -0.15 11.63
CA PRO A 51 1.25 -1.02 12.59
C PRO A 51 2.77 -0.92 12.52
N LEU A 52 3.35 -0.69 11.35
CA LEU A 52 4.80 -0.67 11.19
C LEU A 52 5.41 0.69 11.45
N THR A 53 4.79 1.77 10.95
CA THR A 53 5.38 3.11 11.06
C THR A 53 4.98 3.85 12.33
N ASP A 54 3.81 3.58 12.89
CA ASP A 54 3.31 4.30 14.05
C ASP A 54 3.19 3.42 15.30
N ALA A 55 2.62 2.23 15.18
CA ALA A 55 2.41 1.36 16.34
C ALA A 55 3.67 0.62 16.80
N GLY A 56 4.75 0.66 16.02
CA GLY A 56 6.03 0.06 16.40
C GLY A 56 6.11 -1.44 16.27
N GLU A 57 5.21 -2.06 15.52
CA GLU A 57 5.23 -3.50 15.30
C GLU A 57 6.41 -3.87 14.40
N THR A 58 6.98 -5.05 14.62
CA THR A 58 8.09 -5.56 13.82
C THR A 58 7.65 -6.45 12.67
N SER A 59 6.36 -6.80 12.61
CA SER A 59 5.79 -7.60 11.53
C SER A 59 4.34 -7.20 11.33
N LEU A 60 3.78 -7.55 10.16
CA LEU A 60 2.38 -7.28 9.87
C LEU A 60 1.45 -8.11 10.74
N PRO A 61 0.27 -7.57 11.11
CA PRO A 61 -0.79 -8.36 11.73
C PRO A 61 -1.14 -9.56 10.84
N SER A 62 -1.45 -10.69 11.46
CA SER A 62 -1.73 -11.93 10.74
C SER A 62 -2.86 -11.80 9.73
N THR A 63 -3.91 -11.03 10.05
CA THR A 63 -5.05 -10.82 9.15
C THR A 63 -4.61 -10.17 7.85
N ILE A 64 -3.78 -9.13 7.93
CA ILE A 64 -3.27 -8.43 6.75
C ILE A 64 -2.31 -9.34 5.97
N ARG A 65 -1.45 -10.08 6.68
CA ARG A 65 -0.54 -11.03 6.03
C ARG A 65 -1.30 -12.08 5.21
N GLU A 66 -2.37 -12.63 5.77
CA GLU A 66 -3.17 -13.64 5.08
C GLU A 66 -3.83 -13.07 3.83
N ILE A 67 -4.36 -11.84 3.92
CA ILE A 67 -4.98 -11.17 2.77
C ILE A 67 -3.94 -10.96 1.67
N CYS A 68 -2.76 -10.43 2.02
CA CYS A 68 -1.71 -10.19 1.04
C CYS A 68 -1.22 -11.49 0.40
N ALA A 69 -1.09 -12.56 1.19
CA ALA A 69 -0.67 -13.86 0.68
C ALA A 69 -1.68 -14.42 -0.33
N GLN A 70 -2.97 -14.26 -0.07
CA GLN A 70 -4.01 -14.68 -1.00
C GLN A 70 -3.97 -13.87 -2.29
N LEU A 71 -3.83 -12.55 -2.19
CA LEU A 71 -3.74 -11.69 -3.37
C LEU A 71 -2.49 -12.00 -4.19
N ALA A 72 -1.38 -12.35 -3.54
CA ALA A 72 -0.13 -12.64 -4.20
C ALA A 72 -0.14 -13.98 -4.97
N GLU A 73 -1.17 -14.77 -4.85
CA GLU A 73 -1.34 -15.95 -5.69
C GLU A 73 -1.49 -15.60 -7.17
N GLY A 74 -2.03 -14.41 -7.47
CA GLY A 74 -2.16 -13.91 -8.83
C GLY A 74 -0.95 -13.13 -9.34
N GLY A 75 -0.01 -12.82 -8.48
CA GLY A 75 1.18 -12.02 -8.81
C GLY A 75 1.63 -11.21 -7.61
N ASP A 76 2.77 -10.55 -7.72
CA ASP A 76 3.34 -9.79 -6.63
C ASP A 76 2.42 -8.67 -6.16
N VAL A 77 2.30 -8.50 -4.85
CA VAL A 77 1.63 -7.38 -4.21
C VAL A 77 2.52 -6.81 -3.11
N ALA A 78 2.31 -5.55 -2.77
CA ALA A 78 3.05 -4.89 -1.71
C ALA A 78 2.10 -4.24 -0.72
N TYR A 79 2.29 -4.52 0.56
CA TYR A 79 1.66 -3.74 1.62
C TYR A 79 2.55 -2.54 1.90
N VAL A 80 1.96 -1.36 1.98
CA VAL A 80 2.72 -0.12 2.19
C VAL A 80 2.10 0.74 3.26
N GLU A 81 2.97 1.49 3.95
CA GLU A 81 2.59 2.54 4.89
C GLU A 81 3.44 3.77 4.64
N ALA A 82 2.87 4.94 4.85
CA ALA A 82 3.59 6.20 4.85
C ALA A 82 3.03 7.12 5.91
N GLU A 83 3.91 7.77 6.64
CA GLU A 83 3.53 8.78 7.61
C GLU A 83 4.55 9.91 7.58
N PHE A 84 4.12 11.07 7.07
CA PHE A 84 4.95 12.27 6.99
C PHE A 84 4.22 13.45 7.62
N SER A 85 4.96 14.27 8.37
CA SER A 85 4.44 15.48 8.96
C SER A 85 5.58 16.49 9.08
N GLY A 86 5.36 17.70 8.56
CA GLY A 86 6.36 18.76 8.64
C GLY A 86 7.68 18.45 7.93
N GLY A 87 7.63 17.64 6.86
CA GLY A 87 8.82 17.29 6.08
C GLY A 87 9.59 16.11 6.64
N GLU A 88 9.17 15.55 7.78
CA GLU A 88 9.77 14.38 8.39
C GLU A 88 8.80 13.22 8.35
N GLY A 89 9.31 12.02 8.15
CA GLY A 89 8.46 10.85 8.17
C GLY A 89 9.18 9.61 7.73
N ILE A 90 8.42 8.52 7.67
CA ILE A 90 8.94 7.20 7.31
C ILE A 90 7.91 6.46 6.47
N GLN A 91 8.41 5.54 5.65
CA GLN A 91 7.58 4.60 4.91
C GLN A 91 7.94 3.18 5.31
N ALA A 92 7.00 2.27 5.11
CA ALA A 92 7.24 0.84 5.27
C ALA A 92 6.66 0.10 4.09
N SER A 93 7.29 -1.01 3.71
CA SER A 93 6.76 -1.89 2.68
C SER A 93 7.07 -3.35 3.01
N VAL A 94 6.14 -4.22 2.61
CA VAL A 94 6.31 -5.67 2.70
C VAL A 94 5.89 -6.24 1.36
N LEU A 95 6.81 -6.89 0.66
CA LEU A 95 6.55 -7.43 -0.67
C LEU A 95 6.16 -8.90 -0.55
N PHE A 96 5.05 -9.25 -1.16
CA PHE A 96 4.54 -10.63 -1.19
C PHE A 96 4.64 -11.19 -2.60
N HIS A 97 5.20 -12.39 -2.70
CA HIS A 97 5.26 -13.17 -3.93
C HIS A 97 4.38 -14.40 -3.78
N ARG A 98 4.10 -15.06 -4.88
CA ARG A 98 3.41 -16.35 -4.85
C ARG A 98 4.18 -17.31 -3.94
N GLY A 99 3.54 -17.72 -2.84
CA GLY A 99 4.12 -18.65 -1.88
C GLY A 99 5.18 -18.08 -0.95
N GLY A 100 5.39 -16.76 -0.92
CA GLY A 100 6.42 -16.18 -0.05
C GLY A 100 6.24 -14.70 0.24
N VAL A 101 7.01 -14.25 1.21
CA VAL A 101 7.01 -12.85 1.64
C VAL A 101 8.43 -12.42 1.95
N HIS A 102 8.77 -11.17 1.63
CA HIS A 102 10.05 -10.59 2.01
C HIS A 102 9.98 -10.04 3.43
N ASP A 103 10.55 -10.76 4.38
CA ASP A 103 10.70 -10.34 5.78
C ASP A 103 12.17 -10.06 6.08
N PRO A 104 12.50 -9.14 7.00
CA PRO A 104 11.55 -8.26 7.72
C PRO A 104 10.99 -7.15 6.84
N PRO A 105 9.96 -6.42 7.32
CA PRO A 105 9.45 -5.26 6.60
C PRO A 105 10.55 -4.24 6.34
N ARG A 106 10.51 -3.58 5.19
CA ARG A 106 11.44 -2.51 4.87
C ARG A 106 10.93 -1.21 5.47
N LEU A 107 11.75 -0.59 6.31
CA LEU A 107 11.48 0.74 6.88
C LEU A 107 12.51 1.71 6.31
N ALA A 108 12.07 2.65 5.50
CA ALA A 108 12.95 3.60 4.83
C ALA A 108 12.11 4.76 4.27
N THR A 109 12.77 5.87 3.98
CA THR A 109 12.07 7.04 3.42
C THR A 109 11.60 6.83 1.98
N ASN A 110 12.09 5.78 1.31
CA ASN A 110 11.73 5.44 -0.08
C ASN A 110 11.15 4.03 -0.22
N ALA A 111 10.61 3.46 0.86
CA ALA A 111 10.12 2.08 0.84
C ALA A 111 9.03 1.86 -0.21
N ILE A 112 8.15 2.84 -0.43
CA ILE A 112 7.09 2.73 -1.44
C ILE A 112 7.68 2.72 -2.85
N ASN A 113 8.66 3.57 -3.14
CA ASN A 113 9.32 3.56 -4.46
C ASN A 113 9.98 2.21 -4.75
N ILE A 114 10.63 1.62 -3.75
CA ILE A 114 11.27 0.31 -3.91
C ILE A 114 10.22 -0.77 -4.17
N ALA A 115 9.09 -0.72 -3.46
CA ALA A 115 7.99 -1.67 -3.68
C ALA A 115 7.42 -1.52 -5.10
N LEU A 116 7.21 -0.30 -5.56
CA LEU A 116 6.69 -0.04 -6.91
C LEU A 116 7.66 -0.50 -7.99
N GLN A 117 8.97 -0.35 -7.78
CA GLN A 117 9.97 -0.90 -8.68
C GLN A 117 9.82 -2.42 -8.80
N ALA A 118 9.63 -3.09 -7.68
CA ALA A 118 9.41 -4.55 -7.67
C ALA A 118 8.13 -4.93 -8.41
N LEU A 119 7.13 -4.05 -8.43
CA LEU A 119 5.89 -4.27 -9.18
C LEU A 119 6.01 -3.91 -10.66
N GLY A 120 7.18 -3.46 -11.10
CA GLY A 120 7.45 -3.18 -12.51
C GLY A 120 7.18 -1.75 -12.96
N VAL A 121 7.04 -0.80 -12.02
CA VAL A 121 6.84 0.60 -12.38
C VAL A 121 8.15 1.22 -12.84
N ASN A 122 8.13 1.85 -14.03
CA ASN A 122 9.27 2.54 -14.62
C ASN A 122 8.90 4.02 -14.81
N PRO A 123 9.34 4.90 -13.90
CA PRO A 123 8.97 6.31 -14.02
C PRO A 123 9.73 6.99 -15.15
N PRO A 124 9.17 8.07 -15.74
CA PRO A 124 9.92 8.85 -16.72
C PRO A 124 11.11 9.55 -16.08
N ALA A 125 12.07 9.98 -16.90
CA ALA A 125 13.26 10.69 -16.43
C ALA A 125 12.85 11.91 -15.61
N GLY A 126 13.48 12.10 -14.45
CA GLY A 126 13.19 13.23 -13.55
C GLY A 126 12.01 13.01 -12.62
N SER A 127 11.40 11.82 -12.63
CA SER A 127 10.27 11.46 -11.76
C SER A 127 10.60 10.19 -10.98
N ASP A 128 9.87 9.96 -9.88
CA ASP A 128 9.99 8.70 -9.15
C ASP A 128 8.72 7.85 -9.32
N GLU A 129 8.77 6.63 -8.79
CA GLU A 129 7.67 5.68 -8.90
C GLU A 129 6.40 6.18 -8.21
N PHE A 130 6.56 6.80 -7.04
CA PHE A 130 5.46 7.36 -6.26
C PHE A 130 4.67 8.39 -7.10
N SER A 131 5.39 9.28 -7.77
CA SER A 131 4.78 10.29 -8.64
C SER A 131 4.20 9.67 -9.91
N ALA A 132 4.88 8.67 -10.47
CA ALA A 132 4.45 8.01 -11.71
C ALA A 132 3.10 7.32 -11.57
N VAL A 133 2.78 6.78 -10.40
CA VAL A 133 1.48 6.12 -10.15
C VAL A 133 0.44 7.08 -9.60
N GLY A 134 0.82 8.31 -9.28
CA GLY A 134 -0.12 9.36 -8.85
C GLY A 134 -0.47 9.33 -7.37
N LEU A 135 0.37 8.75 -6.51
CA LEU A 135 0.09 8.65 -5.08
C LEU A 135 0.05 10.01 -4.36
N GLY A 136 0.54 11.07 -4.99
CA GLY A 136 0.44 12.40 -4.43
C GLY A 136 -0.92 13.08 -4.59
N ALA A 137 -1.88 12.45 -5.27
CA ALA A 137 -3.17 13.06 -5.56
C ALA A 137 -4.03 13.28 -4.30
N HIS A 138 -3.88 12.46 -3.28
CA HIS A 138 -4.58 12.61 -2.01
C HIS A 138 -3.58 12.49 -0.86
N ARG A 139 -3.96 13.02 0.31
CA ARG A 139 -3.04 13.14 1.44
C ARG A 139 -3.25 12.10 2.53
N ASP A 140 -4.36 11.38 2.50
CA ASP A 140 -4.58 10.31 3.47
C ASP A 140 -5.44 9.20 2.87
N THR A 141 -5.45 8.07 3.55
CA THR A 141 -6.15 6.86 3.12
C THR A 141 -7.64 7.10 2.91
N GLU A 142 -8.28 7.85 3.82
CA GLU A 142 -9.73 8.09 3.73
C GLU A 142 -10.09 8.93 2.52
N GLN A 143 -9.25 9.86 2.10
CA GLN A 143 -9.48 10.67 0.89
C GLN A 143 -9.52 9.79 -0.36
N TRP A 144 -8.64 8.79 -0.43
CA TRP A 144 -8.66 7.83 -1.53
C TRP A 144 -9.98 7.07 -1.60
N LEU A 145 -10.51 6.65 -0.46
CA LEU A 145 -11.77 5.92 -0.40
C LEU A 145 -12.96 6.80 -0.76
N SER A 146 -12.96 8.05 -0.34
CA SER A 146 -14.03 9.01 -0.66
C SER A 146 -14.08 9.32 -2.14
N SER A 147 -12.93 9.56 -2.78
CA SER A 147 -12.88 9.89 -4.20
C SER A 147 -13.19 8.70 -5.09
N ALA A 148 -12.80 7.49 -4.70
CA ALA A 148 -13.01 6.30 -5.51
C ALA A 148 -14.49 5.93 -5.64
N GLY A 149 -15.36 6.50 -4.79
CA GLY A 149 -16.80 6.27 -4.89
C GLY A 149 -17.54 7.27 -5.73
N ALA A 150 -16.85 8.27 -6.21
CA ALA A 150 -17.47 9.36 -6.97
C ALA A 150 -17.87 8.94 -8.37
#